data_17081255ef33a333fef9062ba161e12e
#
_entry.id   17081255ef33a333fef9062ba161e12e
#
_cell.length_a   1.000
_cell.length_b   1.000
_cell.length_c   1.000
_cell.angle_alpha   90.00
_cell.angle_beta   90.00
_cell.angle_gamma   90.00
#
_symmetry.space_group_name_H-M   'P 1'
#
loop_
_entity.id
_entity.type
_entity.pdbx_description
1 polymer ?
#
loop_
_entity_poly.entity_id
_entity_poly.type
_entity_poly.pdbx_seq_one_letter_code
_entity_poly.pdbx_strand_id
1 'polypeptide(L)'
;MTVAVRAASVQQEVESDQDVGVADRLRELIDLVLGSLDEPGADGAALARRAHFSRDHLDRLLAAATGESPVALRRRLLLERAAWQLRNGHATAAAVGAAAGYASGAAFSRAFARAYGMPPRAFAASGHPVALAAPNGVHFHPPGGLLIPGVPERPAARDLTERLVAHHLDRSRELLEAAAALARDELVRPLRPGFVAVWFEGEEATAGAMAERLVFTLEVWIAAITGTPAPAPASGPLLPRLDRAAVGFARVAKQIRDGGAWEDAFVDALCEPPQSFTYGGVLAHILTYGAVRREALASVLRELGADVPSSGDPIEWEAGR
;
A
#
# COMPACT_ATOMS: atom_id res chain seq x y z
N MET A 1 11.35 31.90 25.26
CA MET A 1 10.33 30.92 24.75
C MET A 1 10.72 30.23 23.44
N THR A 2 11.78 30.67 22.75
CA THR A 2 12.18 30.14 21.40
C THR A 2 13.13 28.93 21.42
N VAL A 3 13.85 28.68 22.51
CA VAL A 3 14.83 27.58 22.61
C VAL A 3 14.18 26.24 22.98
N ALA A 4 13.12 26.26 23.78
CA ALA A 4 12.42 25.02 24.20
C ALA A 4 11.61 24.36 23.06
N VAL A 5 11.07 25.15 22.12
CA VAL A 5 10.32 24.64 20.96
C VAL A 5 11.24 23.97 19.93
N ARG A 6 12.48 24.45 19.82
CA ARG A 6 13.48 23.89 18.89
C ARG A 6 14.08 22.58 19.40
N ALA A 7 14.18 22.40 20.71
CA ALA A 7 14.65 21.15 21.32
C ALA A 7 13.60 20.02 21.20
N ALA A 8 12.31 20.36 21.32
CA ALA A 8 11.23 19.38 21.16
C ALA A 8 11.09 18.90 19.71
N SER A 9 11.26 19.78 18.72
CA SER A 9 11.19 19.38 17.30
C SER A 9 12.38 18.51 16.86
N VAL A 10 13.58 18.80 17.35
CA VAL A 10 14.79 17.98 17.06
C VAL A 10 14.70 16.61 17.76
N GLN A 11 14.13 16.56 18.96
CA GLN A 11 13.92 15.29 19.66
C GLN A 11 12.86 14.42 18.98
N GLN A 12 11.81 15.02 18.43
CA GLN A 12 10.76 14.35 17.69
C GLN A 12 11.21 13.85 16.31
N GLU A 13 12.11 14.59 15.62
CA GLU A 13 12.74 14.13 14.38
C GLU A 13 13.72 12.99 14.61
N VAL A 14 14.52 13.03 15.70
CA VAL A 14 15.47 11.96 16.05
C VAL A 14 14.74 10.69 16.51
N GLU A 15 13.62 10.80 17.23
CA GLU A 15 12.79 9.64 17.61
C GLU A 15 12.08 9.03 16.38
N SER A 16 11.65 9.85 15.41
CA SER A 16 11.04 9.36 14.17
C SER A 16 12.04 8.63 13.26
N ASP A 17 13.27 9.11 13.17
CA ASP A 17 14.32 8.49 12.35
C ASP A 17 14.85 7.19 13.00
N GLN A 18 14.86 7.10 14.33
CA GLN A 18 15.19 5.86 15.05
C GLN A 18 14.10 4.79 14.91
N ASP A 19 12.84 5.17 14.90
CA ASP A 19 11.70 4.24 14.74
C ASP A 19 11.61 3.66 13.32
N VAL A 20 11.93 4.46 12.29
CA VAL A 20 12.03 3.99 10.90
C VAL A 20 13.16 2.98 10.77
N GLY A 21 14.33 3.26 11.34
CA GLY A 21 15.47 2.35 11.31
C GLY A 21 15.24 1.02 12.06
N VAL A 22 14.42 1.00 13.11
CA VAL A 22 14.06 -0.21 13.86
C VAL A 22 13.06 -1.05 13.08
N ALA A 23 12.07 -0.44 12.44
CA ALA A 23 11.08 -1.14 11.61
C ALA A 23 11.71 -1.80 10.38
N ASP A 24 12.64 -1.11 9.71
CA ASP A 24 13.39 -1.64 8.57
C ASP A 24 14.29 -2.80 9.00
N ARG A 25 14.94 -2.68 10.14
CA ARG A 25 15.79 -3.73 10.69
C ARG A 25 15.01 -4.99 11.06
N LEU A 26 13.80 -4.83 11.62
CA LEU A 26 12.92 -5.97 11.90
C LEU A 26 12.48 -6.65 10.60
N ARG A 27 12.13 -5.89 9.59
CA ARG A 27 11.76 -6.43 8.27
C ARG A 27 12.91 -7.24 7.67
N GLU A 28 14.15 -6.72 7.67
CA GLU A 28 15.34 -7.44 7.23
C GLU A 28 15.53 -8.77 7.96
N LEU A 29 15.30 -8.81 9.27
CA LEU A 29 15.42 -10.03 10.06
C LEU A 29 14.30 -11.05 9.76
N ILE A 30 13.09 -10.59 9.50
CA ILE A 30 11.97 -11.43 9.07
C ILE A 30 12.23 -11.98 7.67
N ASP A 31 12.72 -11.17 6.75
CA ASP A 31 13.09 -11.56 5.38
C ASP A 31 14.21 -12.61 5.38
N LEU A 32 15.17 -12.49 6.30
CA LEU A 32 16.19 -13.50 6.51
C LEU A 32 15.59 -14.87 6.93
N VAL A 33 14.63 -14.85 7.85
CA VAL A 33 13.94 -16.10 8.27
C VAL A 33 13.13 -16.65 7.10
N LEU A 34 12.41 -15.81 6.35
CA LEU A 34 11.65 -16.19 5.16
C LEU A 34 12.56 -16.86 4.11
N GLY A 35 13.66 -16.21 3.74
CA GLY A 35 14.63 -16.75 2.78
C GLY A 35 15.25 -18.09 3.19
N SER A 36 15.22 -18.40 4.49
CA SER A 36 15.71 -19.68 5.02
C SER A 36 14.69 -20.83 4.95
N LEU A 37 13.40 -20.55 4.64
CA LEU A 37 12.36 -21.58 4.66
C LEU A 37 12.60 -22.70 3.63
N ASP A 38 13.25 -22.37 2.52
CA ASP A 38 13.58 -23.31 1.45
C ASP A 38 14.96 -23.99 1.62
N GLU A 39 15.68 -23.66 2.70
CA GLU A 39 16.99 -24.22 2.97
C GLU A 39 16.90 -25.36 4.00
N PRO A 40 17.11 -26.63 3.58
CA PRO A 40 17.15 -27.73 4.51
C PRO A 40 18.27 -27.54 5.54
N GLY A 41 17.93 -27.62 6.83
CA GLY A 41 18.91 -27.55 7.90
C GLY A 41 19.40 -26.15 8.30
N ALA A 42 18.82 -25.06 7.81
CA ALA A 42 19.12 -23.74 8.33
C ALA A 42 18.78 -23.67 9.84
N ASP A 43 19.82 -23.66 10.67
CA ASP A 43 19.72 -23.52 12.12
C ASP A 43 19.94 -22.08 12.60
N GLY A 44 19.79 -21.86 13.90
CA GLY A 44 19.97 -20.52 14.48
C GLY A 44 21.38 -19.97 14.30
N ALA A 45 22.41 -20.81 14.21
CA ALA A 45 23.79 -20.37 13.97
C ALA A 45 23.98 -19.95 12.50
N ALA A 46 23.35 -20.66 11.56
CA ALA A 46 23.35 -20.28 10.13
C ALA A 46 22.64 -18.94 9.92
N LEU A 47 21.48 -18.74 10.55
CA LEU A 47 20.75 -17.46 10.49
C LEU A 47 21.56 -16.31 11.09
N ALA A 48 22.20 -16.53 12.23
CA ALA A 48 23.02 -15.51 12.89
C ALA A 48 24.23 -15.10 12.03
N ARG A 49 24.92 -16.05 11.41
CA ARG A 49 26.02 -15.75 10.47
C ARG A 49 25.55 -14.90 9.28
N ARG A 50 24.38 -15.20 8.70
CA ARG A 50 23.83 -14.43 7.58
C ARG A 50 23.41 -13.03 7.97
N ALA A 51 22.92 -12.85 9.20
CA ALA A 51 22.56 -11.55 9.74
C ALA A 51 23.79 -10.75 10.22
N HIS A 52 25.00 -11.33 10.18
CA HIS A 52 26.22 -10.74 10.76
C HIS A 52 26.11 -10.46 12.27
N PHE A 53 25.34 -11.29 12.99
CA PHE A 53 25.16 -11.20 14.43
C PHE A 53 25.71 -12.43 15.16
N SER A 54 25.98 -12.27 16.47
CA SER A 54 26.09 -13.44 17.35
C SER A 54 24.70 -14.08 17.49
N ARG A 55 24.68 -15.40 17.73
CA ARG A 55 23.43 -16.14 17.93
C ARG A 55 22.57 -15.54 19.04
N ASP A 56 23.18 -15.25 20.19
CA ASP A 56 22.47 -14.69 21.34
C ASP A 56 21.90 -13.29 21.06
N HIS A 57 22.57 -12.52 20.21
CA HIS A 57 22.09 -11.18 19.81
C HIS A 57 20.89 -11.30 18.88
N LEU A 58 20.96 -12.17 17.85
CA LEU A 58 19.84 -12.44 16.95
C LEU A 58 18.63 -12.98 17.71
N ASP A 59 18.84 -13.95 18.61
CA ASP A 59 17.78 -14.54 19.42
C ASP A 59 17.06 -13.48 20.26
N ARG A 60 17.81 -12.56 20.90
CA ARG A 60 17.24 -11.47 21.69
C ARG A 60 16.48 -10.46 20.84
N LEU A 61 17.05 -10.04 19.70
CA LEU A 61 16.39 -9.07 18.80
C LEU A 61 15.07 -9.61 18.29
N LEU A 62 15.07 -10.83 17.74
CA LEU A 62 13.84 -11.43 17.21
C LEU A 62 12.84 -11.76 18.31
N ALA A 63 13.28 -12.27 19.47
CA ALA A 63 12.39 -12.55 20.58
C ALA A 63 11.74 -11.27 21.14
N ALA A 64 12.49 -10.17 21.23
CA ALA A 64 11.96 -8.88 21.66
C ALA A 64 10.93 -8.33 20.67
N ALA A 65 11.21 -8.47 19.37
CA ALA A 65 10.37 -7.90 18.31
C ALA A 65 9.17 -8.79 17.94
N THR A 66 9.32 -10.12 18.03
CA THR A 66 8.31 -11.09 17.55
C THR A 66 7.73 -11.98 18.65
N GLY A 67 8.26 -11.96 19.86
CA GLY A 67 7.88 -12.89 20.92
C GLY A 67 8.39 -14.33 20.70
N GLU A 68 9.15 -14.58 19.62
CA GLU A 68 9.64 -15.90 19.25
C GLU A 68 11.15 -15.86 18.91
N SER A 69 11.89 -16.93 19.25
CA SER A 69 13.26 -17.09 18.73
C SER A 69 13.24 -17.36 17.22
N PRO A 70 14.33 -17.06 16.47
CA PRO A 70 14.42 -17.33 15.03
C PRO A 70 14.06 -18.78 14.65
N VAL A 71 14.51 -19.72 15.45
CA VAL A 71 14.25 -21.15 15.23
C VAL A 71 12.79 -21.50 15.50
N ALA A 72 12.15 -20.91 16.51
CA ALA A 72 10.74 -21.12 16.83
C ALA A 72 9.85 -20.53 15.73
N LEU A 73 10.11 -19.28 15.33
CA LEU A 73 9.41 -18.60 14.24
C LEU A 73 9.52 -19.43 12.93
N ARG A 74 10.73 -19.78 12.53
CA ARG A 74 10.96 -20.60 11.33
C ARG A 74 10.21 -21.93 11.39
N ARG A 75 10.26 -22.64 12.52
CA ARG A 75 9.57 -23.93 12.69
C ARG A 75 8.05 -23.77 12.56
N ARG A 76 7.48 -22.73 13.15
CA ARG A 76 6.04 -22.45 13.04
C ARG A 76 5.64 -22.15 11.60
N LEU A 77 6.36 -21.27 10.90
CA LEU A 77 6.10 -20.95 9.50
C LEU A 77 6.22 -22.17 8.58
N LEU A 78 7.19 -23.06 8.83
CA LEU A 78 7.31 -24.33 8.08
C LEU A 78 6.12 -25.26 8.34
N LEU A 79 5.58 -25.32 9.56
CA LEU A 79 4.38 -26.08 9.86
C LEU A 79 3.13 -25.48 9.21
N GLU A 80 3.00 -24.17 9.17
CA GLU A 80 1.89 -23.50 8.47
C GLU A 80 1.97 -23.72 6.95
N ARG A 81 3.17 -23.63 6.36
CA ARG A 81 3.40 -23.99 4.95
C ARG A 81 3.03 -25.45 4.68
N ALA A 82 3.45 -26.36 5.56
CA ALA A 82 3.11 -27.76 5.46
C ALA A 82 1.60 -28.02 5.56
N ALA A 83 0.91 -27.35 6.46
CA ALA A 83 -0.53 -27.44 6.61
C ALA A 83 -1.28 -26.95 5.35
N TRP A 84 -0.83 -25.84 4.75
CA TRP A 84 -1.37 -25.36 3.49
C TRP A 84 -1.14 -26.35 2.34
N GLN A 85 0.07 -26.91 2.21
CA GLN A 85 0.41 -27.89 1.18
C GLN A 85 -0.41 -29.20 1.32
N LEU A 86 -0.64 -29.67 2.56
CA LEU A 86 -1.49 -30.83 2.83
C LEU A 86 -2.94 -30.64 2.40
N ARG A 87 -3.46 -29.41 2.52
CA ARG A 87 -4.84 -29.08 2.18
C ARG A 87 -5.04 -28.84 0.68
N ASN A 88 -4.12 -28.12 0.05
CA ASN A 88 -4.28 -27.59 -1.31
C ASN A 88 -3.38 -28.30 -2.34
N GLY A 89 -2.52 -29.18 -1.91
CA GLY A 89 -1.58 -29.90 -2.76
C GLY A 89 -1.87 -31.40 -2.85
N HIS A 90 -1.26 -32.05 -3.84
CA HIS A 90 -1.29 -33.51 -3.99
C HIS A 90 -0.09 -34.18 -3.32
N ALA A 91 0.70 -33.44 -2.51
CA ALA A 91 1.89 -33.95 -1.87
C ALA A 91 1.55 -34.85 -0.68
N THR A 92 2.31 -35.95 -0.51
CA THR A 92 2.16 -36.83 0.65
C THR A 92 2.66 -36.19 1.93
N ALA A 93 2.13 -36.58 3.08
CA ALA A 93 2.62 -36.10 4.38
C ALA A 93 4.11 -36.34 4.59
N ALA A 94 4.68 -37.43 4.01
CA ALA A 94 6.10 -37.71 4.05
C ALA A 94 6.91 -36.70 3.24
N ALA A 95 6.48 -36.37 2.02
CA ALA A 95 7.13 -35.38 1.17
C ALA A 95 7.08 -33.98 1.80
N VAL A 96 5.91 -33.59 2.31
CA VAL A 96 5.71 -32.29 3.01
C VAL A 96 6.57 -32.21 4.27
N GLY A 97 6.67 -33.29 5.05
CA GLY A 97 7.51 -33.35 6.24
C GLY A 97 9.00 -33.23 5.92
N ALA A 98 9.45 -33.87 4.85
CA ALA A 98 10.83 -33.75 4.37
C ALA A 98 11.15 -32.32 3.92
N ALA A 99 10.25 -31.69 3.14
CA ALA A 99 10.37 -30.30 2.72
C ALA A 99 10.36 -29.30 3.92
N ALA A 100 9.68 -29.66 5.00
CA ALA A 100 9.71 -28.90 6.26
C ALA A 100 10.94 -29.21 7.15
N GLY A 101 11.91 -29.98 6.65
CA GLY A 101 13.18 -30.26 7.31
C GLY A 101 13.12 -31.33 8.39
N TYR A 102 12.09 -32.17 8.41
CA TYR A 102 12.01 -33.26 9.35
C TYR A 102 12.73 -34.51 8.83
N ALA A 103 13.56 -35.12 9.70
CA ALA A 103 14.36 -36.33 9.38
C ALA A 103 13.50 -37.56 9.08
N SER A 104 12.24 -37.62 9.53
CA SER A 104 11.31 -38.72 9.25
C SER A 104 9.85 -38.25 9.29
N GLY A 105 8.99 -38.97 8.55
CA GLY A 105 7.54 -38.73 8.58
C GLY A 105 6.94 -38.93 9.98
N ALA A 106 7.49 -39.80 10.81
CA ALA A 106 7.05 -39.96 12.20
C ALA A 106 7.39 -38.74 13.07
N ALA A 107 8.58 -38.15 12.89
CA ALA A 107 8.99 -36.93 13.58
C ALA A 107 8.09 -35.72 13.16
N PHE A 108 7.84 -35.62 11.86
CA PHE A 108 6.90 -34.62 11.33
C PHE A 108 5.50 -34.79 11.91
N SER A 109 4.93 -36.01 11.84
CA SER A 109 3.57 -36.26 12.32
C SER A 109 3.39 -35.92 13.80
N ARG A 110 4.40 -36.25 14.64
CA ARG A 110 4.37 -35.86 16.07
C ARG A 110 4.45 -34.34 16.27
N ALA A 111 5.31 -33.66 15.53
CA ALA A 111 5.44 -32.21 15.64
C ALA A 111 4.17 -31.52 15.14
N PHE A 112 3.61 -31.95 14.02
CA PHE A 112 2.39 -31.45 13.44
C PHE A 112 1.18 -31.66 14.37
N ALA A 113 1.04 -32.88 14.93
CA ALA A 113 -0.04 -33.19 15.87
C ALA A 113 0.03 -32.34 17.16
N ARG A 114 1.24 -32.05 17.65
CA ARG A 114 1.40 -31.10 18.79
C ARG A 114 0.98 -29.70 18.45
N ALA A 115 1.24 -29.24 17.23
CA ALA A 115 0.91 -27.87 16.82
C ALA A 115 -0.58 -27.69 16.50
N TYR A 116 -1.19 -28.65 15.80
CA TYR A 116 -2.58 -28.55 15.31
C TYR A 116 -3.58 -29.39 16.11
N GLY A 117 -3.15 -30.16 17.12
CA GLY A 117 -4.02 -31.03 17.89
C GLY A 117 -4.48 -32.29 17.14
N MET A 118 -4.06 -32.48 15.88
CA MET A 118 -4.49 -33.61 15.03
C MET A 118 -3.40 -34.04 14.05
N PRO A 119 -3.40 -35.33 13.59
CA PRO A 119 -2.45 -35.80 12.62
C PRO A 119 -2.57 -35.12 11.23
N PRO A 120 -1.50 -35.08 10.41
CA PRO A 120 -1.50 -34.45 9.09
C PRO A 120 -2.62 -34.91 8.16
N ARG A 121 -2.95 -36.21 8.16
CA ARG A 121 -4.03 -36.77 7.35
C ARG A 121 -5.43 -36.24 7.74
N ALA A 122 -5.68 -36.16 9.05
CA ALA A 122 -6.95 -35.65 9.57
C ALA A 122 -7.06 -34.14 9.28
N PHE A 123 -5.95 -33.41 9.39
CA PHE A 123 -5.91 -31.97 9.08
C PHE A 123 -6.25 -31.70 7.61
N ALA A 124 -5.69 -32.45 6.67
CA ALA A 124 -5.94 -32.28 5.23
C ALA A 124 -7.44 -32.34 4.86
N ALA A 125 -8.20 -33.17 5.58
CA ALA A 125 -9.66 -33.31 5.39
C ALA A 125 -10.49 -32.39 6.28
N SER A 126 -9.87 -31.58 7.13
CA SER A 126 -10.56 -30.71 8.10
C SER A 126 -10.68 -29.28 7.60
N GLY A 127 -11.61 -28.53 8.19
CA GLY A 127 -11.69 -27.05 8.02
C GLY A 127 -10.80 -26.26 8.99
N HIS A 128 -9.87 -26.91 9.72
CA HIS A 128 -9.06 -26.27 10.75
C HIS A 128 -8.18 -25.15 10.16
N PRO A 129 -8.03 -23.98 10.79
CA PRO A 129 -7.17 -22.90 10.30
C PRO A 129 -5.73 -23.35 10.02
N VAL A 130 -5.12 -22.83 8.95
CA VAL A 130 -3.71 -23.07 8.61
C VAL A 130 -2.79 -22.30 9.55
N ALA A 131 -3.18 -21.08 9.93
CA ALA A 131 -2.43 -20.24 10.84
C ALA A 131 -2.44 -20.80 12.27
N LEU A 132 -1.27 -20.89 12.87
CA LEU A 132 -1.08 -21.23 14.29
C LEU A 132 -1.13 -19.97 15.14
N ALA A 133 -1.34 -20.11 16.45
CA ALA A 133 -1.21 -18.99 17.36
C ALA A 133 0.20 -18.38 17.28
N ALA A 134 0.26 -17.08 17.02
CA ALA A 134 1.49 -16.32 16.85
C ALA A 134 1.46 -15.05 17.70
N PRO A 135 2.44 -14.82 18.59
CA PRO A 135 2.48 -13.61 19.44
C PRO A 135 2.57 -12.32 18.62
N ASN A 136 3.18 -12.40 17.44
CA ASN A 136 3.46 -11.28 16.54
C ASN A 136 2.50 -11.18 15.35
N GLY A 137 1.58 -12.14 15.19
CA GLY A 137 0.68 -12.23 14.05
C GLY A 137 1.35 -12.47 12.69
N VAL A 138 2.66 -12.72 12.64
CA VAL A 138 3.38 -13.06 11.41
C VAL A 138 3.07 -14.51 11.02
N HIS A 139 2.49 -14.73 9.85
CA HIS A 139 2.05 -16.03 9.35
C HIS A 139 2.59 -16.32 7.96
N PHE A 140 2.68 -17.61 7.61
CA PHE A 140 2.91 -18.03 6.25
C PHE A 140 1.76 -17.55 5.34
N HIS A 141 2.11 -16.88 4.26
CA HIS A 141 1.16 -16.41 3.25
C HIS A 141 1.38 -17.19 1.94
N PRO A 142 0.39 -17.98 1.49
CA PRO A 142 0.53 -18.75 0.26
C PRO A 142 0.73 -17.86 -0.99
N PRO A 143 1.48 -18.33 -2.01
CA PRO A 143 2.14 -19.65 -2.11
C PRO A 143 3.49 -19.73 -1.42
N GLY A 144 4.14 -18.64 -1.04
CA GLY A 144 5.50 -18.67 -0.50
C GLY A 144 5.95 -17.41 0.24
N GLY A 145 5.01 -16.51 0.59
CA GLY A 145 5.30 -15.27 1.34
C GLY A 145 5.03 -15.37 2.84
N LEU A 146 5.03 -14.21 3.50
CA LEU A 146 4.57 -14.03 4.88
C LEU A 146 3.47 -12.98 4.94
N LEU A 147 2.49 -13.21 5.79
CA LEU A 147 1.61 -12.17 6.28
C LEU A 147 2.29 -11.52 7.49
N ILE A 148 2.58 -10.24 7.38
CA ILE A 148 3.13 -9.43 8.48
C ILE A 148 2.03 -8.43 8.84
N PRO A 149 1.39 -8.57 10.01
CA PRO A 149 0.37 -7.62 10.41
C PRO A 149 1.00 -6.25 10.66
N GLY A 150 0.31 -5.20 10.25
CA GLY A 150 0.68 -3.85 10.63
C GLY A 150 0.57 -3.68 12.15
N VAL A 151 1.38 -2.82 12.74
CA VAL A 151 1.29 -2.49 14.17
C VAL A 151 -0.05 -1.78 14.40
N PRO A 152 -0.94 -2.31 15.30
CA PRO A 152 -2.29 -1.76 15.47
C PRO A 152 -2.34 -0.34 16.04
N GLU A 153 -1.25 0.15 16.62
CA GLU A 153 -1.19 1.39 17.38
C GLU A 153 -0.20 2.40 16.81
N ARG A 154 -0.46 2.89 15.60
CA ARG A 154 0.01 4.23 15.25
C ARG A 154 -1.22 5.13 15.17
N PRO A 155 -1.36 6.11 16.08
CA PRO A 155 -2.47 7.10 16.03
C PRO A 155 -2.48 7.92 14.73
N ALA A 156 -1.51 7.72 13.86
CA ALA A 156 -1.32 8.41 12.59
C ALA A 156 -1.15 7.47 11.39
N ALA A 157 -1.42 6.16 11.51
CA ALA A 157 -1.42 5.30 10.33
C ALA A 157 -2.51 5.79 9.38
N ARG A 158 -2.11 6.34 8.23
CA ARG A 158 -3.05 6.76 7.18
C ARG A 158 -3.87 5.55 6.74
N ASP A 159 -5.18 5.69 6.79
CA ASP A 159 -6.05 4.64 6.25
C ASP A 159 -5.99 4.64 4.71
N LEU A 160 -6.66 3.68 4.10
CA LEU A 160 -6.67 3.54 2.65
C LEU A 160 -7.15 4.80 1.94
N THR A 161 -8.14 5.51 2.50
CA THR A 161 -8.69 6.74 1.92
C THR A 161 -7.63 7.84 1.89
N GLU A 162 -6.94 8.07 3.00
CA GLU A 162 -5.86 9.06 3.06
C GLU A 162 -4.70 8.73 2.13
N ARG A 163 -4.33 7.44 2.03
CA ARG A 163 -3.28 6.97 1.13
C ARG A 163 -3.63 7.22 -0.33
N LEU A 164 -4.84 6.83 -0.74
CA LEU A 164 -5.30 7.03 -2.13
C LEU A 164 -5.41 8.51 -2.49
N VAL A 165 -5.93 9.35 -1.58
CA VAL A 165 -6.03 10.80 -1.79
C VAL A 165 -4.64 11.42 -1.89
N ALA A 166 -3.73 11.10 -0.98
CA ALA A 166 -2.37 11.63 -0.98
C ALA A 166 -1.60 11.21 -2.25
N HIS A 167 -1.63 9.92 -2.61
CA HIS A 167 -1.03 9.43 -3.84
C HIS A 167 -1.61 10.11 -5.08
N HIS A 168 -2.95 10.28 -5.15
CA HIS A 168 -3.59 10.98 -6.27
C HIS A 168 -3.07 12.41 -6.42
N LEU A 169 -2.95 13.16 -5.31
CA LEU A 169 -2.52 14.55 -5.33
C LEU A 169 -1.03 14.69 -5.63
N ASP A 170 -0.18 13.87 -5.02
CA ASP A 170 1.27 13.91 -5.24
C ASP A 170 1.61 13.54 -6.70
N ARG A 171 0.99 12.48 -7.22
CA ARG A 171 1.21 12.08 -8.61
C ARG A 171 0.66 13.09 -9.60
N SER A 172 -0.48 13.74 -9.30
CA SER A 172 -0.99 14.83 -10.14
C SER A 172 -0.03 16.00 -10.17
N ARG A 173 0.55 16.39 -9.03
CA ARG A 173 1.56 17.45 -8.93
C ARG A 173 2.77 17.13 -9.79
N GLU A 174 3.36 15.96 -9.64
CA GLU A 174 4.53 15.51 -10.42
C GLU A 174 4.29 15.63 -11.94
N LEU A 175 3.12 15.18 -12.40
CA LEU A 175 2.77 15.26 -13.82
C LEU A 175 2.54 16.70 -14.30
N LEU A 176 1.96 17.58 -13.47
CA LEU A 176 1.79 18.98 -13.80
C LEU A 176 3.13 19.74 -13.81
N GLU A 177 4.07 19.40 -12.94
CA GLU A 177 5.43 19.93 -12.94
C GLU A 177 6.17 19.51 -14.22
N ALA A 178 6.07 18.23 -14.60
CA ALA A 178 6.62 17.75 -15.87
C ALA A 178 5.99 18.42 -17.09
N ALA A 179 4.67 18.62 -17.08
CA ALA A 179 3.97 19.36 -18.13
C ALA A 179 4.39 20.84 -18.20
N ALA A 180 4.60 21.49 -17.06
CA ALA A 180 5.02 22.90 -17.00
C ALA A 180 6.43 23.16 -17.58
N ALA A 181 7.26 22.13 -17.70
CA ALA A 181 8.59 22.18 -18.30
C ALA A 181 8.54 22.17 -19.85
N LEU A 182 7.41 21.77 -20.46
CA LEU A 182 7.24 21.70 -21.90
C LEU A 182 6.84 23.02 -22.53
N ALA A 183 7.16 23.20 -23.80
CA ALA A 183 6.73 24.35 -24.58
C ALA A 183 5.19 24.30 -24.81
N ARG A 184 4.59 25.46 -24.96
CA ARG A 184 3.13 25.58 -25.10
C ARG A 184 2.58 24.87 -26.34
N ASP A 185 3.30 24.90 -27.43
CA ASP A 185 2.95 24.22 -28.68
C ASP A 185 2.97 22.69 -28.54
N GLU A 186 3.86 22.15 -27.73
CA GLU A 186 3.88 20.73 -27.40
C GLU A 186 2.66 20.32 -26.58
N LEU A 187 2.25 21.14 -25.60
CA LEU A 187 1.09 20.87 -24.75
C LEU A 187 -0.24 20.83 -25.51
N VAL A 188 -0.34 21.53 -26.64
CA VAL A 188 -1.57 21.57 -27.47
C VAL A 188 -1.52 20.60 -28.65
N ARG A 189 -0.46 19.82 -28.81
CA ARG A 189 -0.32 18.84 -29.89
C ARG A 189 -1.25 17.66 -29.63
N PRO A 190 -2.13 17.28 -30.58
CA PRO A 190 -3.07 16.18 -30.37
C PRO A 190 -2.37 14.82 -30.56
N LEU A 191 -1.99 14.20 -29.46
CA LEU A 191 -1.33 12.89 -29.44
C LEU A 191 -2.28 11.73 -29.13
N ARG A 192 -3.47 12.02 -28.61
CA ARG A 192 -4.50 11.02 -28.31
C ARG A 192 -5.86 11.45 -28.86
N PRO A 193 -6.01 11.59 -30.20
CA PRO A 193 -7.32 11.91 -30.78
C PRO A 193 -8.36 10.87 -30.40
N GLY A 194 -9.55 11.33 -30.01
CA GLY A 194 -10.66 10.49 -29.56
C GLY A 194 -10.53 9.98 -28.13
N PHE A 195 -9.50 10.33 -27.36
CA PHE A 195 -9.40 9.93 -25.96
C PHE A 195 -10.41 10.68 -25.11
N VAL A 196 -11.27 9.93 -24.42
CA VAL A 196 -12.29 10.42 -23.49
C VAL A 196 -12.11 9.63 -22.19
N ALA A 197 -11.62 10.29 -21.13
CA ALA A 197 -11.50 9.66 -19.82
C ALA A 197 -12.88 9.49 -19.15
N VAL A 198 -13.72 10.53 -19.22
CA VAL A 198 -15.07 10.55 -18.66
C VAL A 198 -16.05 10.94 -19.76
N TRP A 199 -17.04 10.10 -20.03
CA TRP A 199 -17.92 10.20 -21.19
C TRP A 199 -18.65 11.57 -21.34
N PHE A 200 -18.95 12.24 -20.24
CA PHE A 200 -19.64 13.55 -20.25
C PHE A 200 -18.68 14.76 -20.24
N GLU A 201 -17.38 14.56 -20.02
CA GLU A 201 -16.41 15.64 -19.99
C GLU A 201 -15.82 16.00 -21.37
N GLY A 202 -16.02 15.12 -22.35
CA GLY A 202 -15.54 15.32 -23.70
C GLY A 202 -14.10 14.85 -23.95
N GLU A 203 -13.59 15.16 -25.12
CA GLU A 203 -12.28 14.71 -25.61
C GLU A 203 -11.11 15.41 -24.92
N GLU A 204 -10.06 14.64 -24.62
CA GLU A 204 -8.80 15.08 -24.01
C GLU A 204 -7.61 14.70 -24.92
N ALA A 205 -7.59 15.18 -26.15
CA ALA A 205 -6.62 14.78 -27.17
C ALA A 205 -5.17 15.20 -26.89
N THR A 206 -4.94 16.16 -25.98
CA THR A 206 -3.64 16.81 -25.76
C THR A 206 -3.19 16.72 -24.31
N ALA A 207 -1.87 16.82 -24.05
CA ALA A 207 -1.32 16.91 -22.70
C ALA A 207 -1.94 18.06 -21.90
N GLY A 208 -2.11 19.22 -22.53
CA GLY A 208 -2.71 20.39 -21.90
C GLY A 208 -4.17 20.16 -21.49
N ALA A 209 -4.98 19.50 -22.33
CA ALA A 209 -6.36 19.16 -22.00
C ALA A 209 -6.43 18.16 -20.82
N MET A 210 -5.61 17.11 -20.84
CA MET A 210 -5.54 16.14 -19.74
C MET A 210 -5.11 16.80 -18.42
N ALA A 211 -4.08 17.65 -18.47
CA ALA A 211 -3.58 18.39 -17.30
C ALA A 211 -4.63 19.34 -16.73
N GLU A 212 -5.33 20.09 -17.58
CA GLU A 212 -6.43 20.98 -17.17
C GLU A 212 -7.55 20.16 -16.50
N ARG A 213 -7.95 19.03 -17.08
CA ARG A 213 -9.01 18.19 -16.53
C ARG A 213 -8.66 17.57 -15.18
N LEU A 214 -7.39 17.20 -14.94
CA LEU A 214 -6.95 16.72 -13.64
C LEU A 214 -7.25 17.71 -12.52
N VAL A 215 -7.05 18.99 -12.76
CA VAL A 215 -7.29 20.05 -11.77
C VAL A 215 -8.77 20.45 -11.73
N PHE A 216 -9.36 20.69 -12.90
CA PHE A 216 -10.73 21.20 -13.00
C PHE A 216 -11.76 20.23 -12.43
N THR A 217 -11.61 18.93 -12.66
CA THR A 217 -12.48 17.91 -12.08
C THR A 217 -12.48 17.96 -10.55
N LEU A 218 -11.30 18.12 -9.91
CA LEU A 218 -11.21 18.29 -8.46
C LEU A 218 -11.96 19.57 -8.00
N GLU A 219 -11.74 20.69 -8.68
CA GLU A 219 -12.37 21.96 -8.34
C GLU A 219 -13.90 21.88 -8.44
N VAL A 220 -14.42 21.28 -9.49
CA VAL A 220 -15.87 21.12 -9.71
C VAL A 220 -16.51 20.24 -8.62
N TRP A 221 -15.93 19.07 -8.35
CA TRP A 221 -16.49 18.18 -7.35
C TRP A 221 -16.39 18.73 -5.93
N ILE A 222 -15.30 19.43 -5.59
CA ILE A 222 -15.21 20.10 -4.29
C ILE A 222 -16.30 21.18 -4.17
N ALA A 223 -16.51 21.97 -5.23
CA ALA A 223 -17.56 22.98 -5.25
C ALA A 223 -18.96 22.35 -5.09
N ALA A 224 -19.23 21.24 -5.79
CA ALA A 224 -20.50 20.52 -5.69
C ALA A 224 -20.75 19.96 -4.27
N ILE A 225 -19.74 19.30 -3.67
CA ILE A 225 -19.83 18.75 -2.31
C ILE A 225 -20.00 19.84 -1.26
N THR A 226 -19.31 20.99 -1.42
CA THR A 226 -19.30 22.06 -0.42
C THR A 226 -20.39 23.10 -0.63
N GLY A 227 -21.19 22.98 -1.72
CA GLY A 227 -22.24 23.92 -2.08
C GLY A 227 -21.71 25.32 -2.47
N THR A 228 -20.46 25.39 -2.95
CA THR A 228 -19.86 26.64 -3.43
C THR A 228 -20.08 26.81 -4.93
N PRO A 229 -19.99 28.05 -5.48
CA PRO A 229 -20.14 28.28 -6.91
C PRO A 229 -19.12 27.46 -7.73
N ALA A 230 -19.57 26.93 -8.86
CA ALA A 230 -18.70 26.19 -9.78
C ALA A 230 -17.54 27.07 -10.26
N PRO A 231 -16.32 26.52 -10.35
CA PRO A 231 -15.15 27.26 -10.84
C PRO A 231 -15.31 27.57 -12.32
N ALA A 232 -14.74 28.73 -12.73
CA ALA A 232 -14.64 29.03 -14.15
C ALA A 232 -13.57 28.18 -14.82
N PRO A 233 -13.83 27.59 -16.01
CA PRO A 233 -12.83 26.82 -16.74
C PRO A 233 -11.57 27.64 -17.03
N ALA A 234 -10.40 26.96 -17.03
CA ALA A 234 -9.10 27.54 -17.42
C ALA A 234 -8.70 28.85 -16.71
N SER A 235 -9.03 29.00 -15.43
CA SER A 235 -8.84 30.22 -14.65
C SER A 235 -7.44 30.37 -14.03
N GLY A 236 -6.35 30.17 -14.78
CA GLY A 236 -4.98 30.45 -14.36
C GLY A 236 -4.04 29.25 -14.29
N PRO A 237 -2.82 29.42 -13.74
CA PRO A 237 -1.80 28.37 -13.69
C PRO A 237 -2.25 27.15 -12.92
N LEU A 238 -1.95 25.93 -13.45
CA LEU A 238 -2.45 24.67 -12.92
C LEU A 238 -1.91 24.31 -11.53
N LEU A 239 -0.62 24.51 -11.28
CA LEU A 239 -0.02 24.15 -9.99
C LEU A 239 -0.63 24.92 -8.81
N PRO A 240 -0.76 26.25 -8.83
CA PRO A 240 -1.46 26.98 -7.77
C PRO A 240 -2.95 26.61 -7.63
N ARG A 241 -3.61 26.21 -8.72
CA ARG A 241 -4.99 25.70 -8.65
C ARG A 241 -5.04 24.33 -7.97
N LEU A 242 -4.13 23.41 -8.36
CA LEU A 242 -3.99 22.13 -7.69
C LEU A 242 -3.73 22.29 -6.20
N ASP A 243 -2.85 23.20 -5.78
CA ASP A 243 -2.54 23.45 -4.37
C ASP A 243 -3.80 23.79 -3.55
N ARG A 244 -4.63 24.67 -4.09
CA ARG A 244 -5.90 25.04 -3.43
C ARG A 244 -6.89 23.88 -3.42
N ALA A 245 -7.05 23.21 -4.54
CA ALA A 245 -7.94 22.07 -4.68
C ALA A 245 -7.51 20.90 -3.79
N ALA A 246 -6.20 20.63 -3.67
CA ALA A 246 -5.65 19.56 -2.83
C ALA A 246 -6.03 19.71 -1.36
N VAL A 247 -5.92 20.94 -0.81
CA VAL A 247 -6.33 21.22 0.57
C VAL A 247 -7.83 21.01 0.75
N GLY A 248 -8.63 21.42 -0.21
CA GLY A 248 -10.09 21.23 -0.20
C GLY A 248 -10.46 19.74 -0.25
N PHE A 249 -9.88 19.02 -1.20
CA PHE A 249 -10.16 17.59 -1.41
C PHE A 249 -9.74 16.72 -0.23
N ALA A 250 -8.53 16.92 0.30
CA ALA A 250 -8.07 16.19 1.49
C ALA A 250 -8.96 16.44 2.71
N ARG A 251 -9.43 17.69 2.89
CA ARG A 251 -10.36 18.04 3.98
C ARG A 251 -11.70 17.34 3.81
N VAL A 252 -12.30 17.40 2.62
CA VAL A 252 -13.59 16.77 2.32
C VAL A 252 -13.50 15.25 2.51
N ALA A 253 -12.48 14.60 1.94
CA ALA A 253 -12.28 13.17 2.08
C ALA A 253 -12.14 12.75 3.56
N LYS A 254 -11.37 13.54 4.34
CA LYS A 254 -11.24 13.32 5.79
C LYS A 254 -12.57 13.48 6.53
N GLN A 255 -13.37 14.50 6.23
CA GLN A 255 -14.67 14.73 6.85
C GLN A 255 -15.65 13.58 6.56
N ILE A 256 -15.72 13.12 5.31
CA ILE A 256 -16.57 11.99 4.90
C ILE A 256 -16.16 10.73 5.65
N ARG A 257 -14.86 10.43 5.70
CA ARG A 257 -14.33 9.27 6.39
C ARG A 257 -14.62 9.30 7.89
N ASP A 258 -14.25 10.40 8.56
CA ASP A 258 -14.37 10.53 10.03
C ASP A 258 -15.85 10.54 10.46
N GLY A 259 -16.74 11.05 9.62
CA GLY A 259 -18.18 11.04 9.85
C GLY A 259 -18.88 9.75 9.41
N GLY A 260 -18.19 8.84 8.71
CA GLY A 260 -18.82 7.64 8.14
C GLY A 260 -19.86 7.96 7.06
N ALA A 261 -19.77 9.15 6.44
CA ALA A 261 -20.80 9.71 5.57
C ALA A 261 -20.71 9.20 4.10
N TRP A 262 -20.26 7.96 3.90
CA TRP A 262 -20.03 7.41 2.55
C TRP A 262 -21.31 7.31 1.71
N GLU A 263 -22.41 6.97 2.35
CA GLU A 263 -23.74 6.81 1.71
C GLU A 263 -24.58 8.09 1.78
N ASP A 264 -24.10 9.14 2.44
CA ASP A 264 -24.77 10.44 2.40
C ASP A 264 -24.74 10.98 0.99
N ALA A 265 -25.85 11.53 0.54
CA ALA A 265 -26.04 11.98 -0.82
C ALA A 265 -26.32 13.49 -0.89
N PHE A 266 -25.92 14.09 -2.00
CA PHE A 266 -26.29 15.45 -2.37
C PHE A 266 -26.86 15.48 -3.80
N VAL A 267 -27.64 16.49 -4.10
CA VAL A 267 -28.18 16.73 -5.45
C VAL A 267 -27.32 17.77 -6.14
N ASP A 268 -26.68 17.40 -7.25
CA ASP A 268 -25.99 18.35 -8.11
C ASP A 268 -26.99 19.00 -9.06
N ALA A 269 -27.27 20.27 -8.80
CA ALA A 269 -28.17 21.10 -9.62
C ALA A 269 -27.52 21.57 -10.93
N LEU A 270 -26.21 21.34 -11.13
CA LEU A 270 -25.51 21.65 -12.39
C LEU A 270 -25.75 20.57 -13.46
N CYS A 271 -26.24 19.38 -13.06
CA CYS A 271 -26.68 18.37 -13.98
C CYS A 271 -28.06 18.68 -14.54
N GLU A 272 -28.27 18.41 -15.84
CA GLU A 272 -29.59 18.54 -16.50
C GLU A 272 -30.05 17.16 -17.03
N PRO A 273 -31.05 16.51 -16.39
CA PRO A 273 -31.73 16.90 -15.16
C PRO A 273 -30.85 16.78 -13.91
N PRO A 274 -31.17 17.44 -12.79
CA PRO A 274 -30.44 17.32 -11.53
C PRO A 274 -30.28 15.86 -11.10
N GLN A 275 -29.07 15.48 -10.67
CA GLN A 275 -28.75 14.11 -10.29
C GLN A 275 -28.28 14.05 -8.84
N SER A 276 -28.57 12.93 -8.19
CA SER A 276 -28.11 12.64 -6.82
C SER A 276 -26.87 11.77 -6.84
N PHE A 277 -25.88 12.17 -6.05
CA PHE A 277 -24.60 11.44 -5.89
C PHE A 277 -24.31 11.19 -4.42
N THR A 278 -23.80 10.01 -4.09
CA THR A 278 -23.24 9.75 -2.75
C THR A 278 -21.82 10.29 -2.66
N TYR A 279 -21.40 10.70 -1.47
CA TYR A 279 -20.02 11.15 -1.25
C TYR A 279 -19.00 10.05 -1.55
N GLY A 280 -19.28 8.80 -1.16
CA GLY A 280 -18.43 7.67 -1.49
C GLY A 280 -18.31 7.43 -2.99
N GLY A 281 -19.42 7.55 -3.72
CA GLY A 281 -19.45 7.46 -5.19
C GLY A 281 -18.60 8.52 -5.86
N VAL A 282 -18.68 9.76 -5.40
CA VAL A 282 -17.87 10.87 -5.95
C VAL A 282 -16.38 10.70 -5.65
N LEU A 283 -16.00 10.29 -4.43
CA LEU A 283 -14.60 10.01 -4.13
C LEU A 283 -14.06 8.87 -5.01
N ALA A 284 -14.81 7.80 -5.17
CA ALA A 284 -14.44 6.69 -6.04
C ALA A 284 -14.30 7.15 -7.50
N HIS A 285 -15.22 7.99 -8.00
CA HIS A 285 -15.15 8.58 -9.33
C HIS A 285 -13.87 9.40 -9.53
N ILE A 286 -13.60 10.36 -8.65
CA ILE A 286 -12.41 11.22 -8.73
C ILE A 286 -11.13 10.38 -8.76
N LEU A 287 -10.99 9.42 -7.85
CA LEU A 287 -9.77 8.62 -7.73
C LEU A 287 -9.60 7.69 -8.92
N THR A 288 -10.67 7.02 -9.39
CA THR A 288 -10.61 6.07 -10.50
C THR A 288 -10.32 6.77 -11.83
N TYR A 289 -11.12 7.76 -12.19
CA TYR A 289 -10.93 8.48 -13.45
C TYR A 289 -9.71 9.40 -13.42
N GLY A 290 -9.37 9.91 -12.24
CA GLY A 290 -8.10 10.58 -12.03
C GLY A 290 -6.89 9.67 -12.30
N ALA A 291 -6.95 8.38 -11.91
CA ALA A 291 -5.89 7.41 -12.23
C ALA A 291 -5.78 7.17 -13.74
N VAL A 292 -6.90 6.93 -14.43
CA VAL A 292 -6.91 6.78 -15.89
C VAL A 292 -6.29 7.99 -16.58
N ARG A 293 -6.68 9.19 -16.19
CA ARG A 293 -6.18 10.44 -16.77
C ARG A 293 -4.70 10.67 -16.48
N ARG A 294 -4.25 10.37 -15.25
CA ARG A 294 -2.83 10.48 -14.88
C ARG A 294 -1.94 9.57 -15.74
N GLU A 295 -2.36 8.33 -15.95
CA GLU A 295 -1.58 7.38 -16.76
C GLU A 295 -1.58 7.76 -18.25
N ALA A 296 -2.71 8.26 -18.78
CA ALA A 296 -2.75 8.81 -20.13
C ALA A 296 -1.83 10.02 -20.28
N LEU A 297 -1.87 10.97 -19.34
CA LEU A 297 -1.00 12.14 -19.32
C LEU A 297 0.48 11.74 -19.19
N ALA A 298 0.82 10.83 -18.28
CA ALA A 298 2.20 10.34 -18.13
C ALA A 298 2.74 9.72 -19.42
N SER A 299 1.91 8.94 -20.12
CA SER A 299 2.26 8.36 -21.43
C SER A 299 2.53 9.44 -22.47
N VAL A 300 1.68 10.47 -22.55
CA VAL A 300 1.84 11.58 -23.49
C VAL A 300 3.07 12.44 -23.15
N LEU A 301 3.29 12.73 -21.87
CA LEU A 301 4.45 13.51 -21.42
C LEU A 301 5.78 12.82 -21.76
N ARG A 302 5.87 11.50 -21.55
CA ARG A 302 7.05 10.72 -21.93
C ARG A 302 7.28 10.72 -23.45
N GLU A 303 6.21 10.64 -24.25
CA GLU A 303 6.28 10.74 -25.71
C GLU A 303 6.77 12.12 -26.18
N LEU A 304 6.45 13.17 -25.41
CA LEU A 304 6.95 14.53 -25.63
C LEU A 304 8.38 14.75 -25.10
N GLY A 305 8.98 13.74 -24.47
CA GLY A 305 10.33 13.81 -23.92
C GLY A 305 10.43 14.49 -22.55
N ALA A 306 9.29 14.70 -21.86
CA ALA A 306 9.31 15.21 -20.50
C ALA A 306 9.85 14.16 -19.51
N ASP A 307 10.58 14.62 -18.51
CA ASP A 307 11.01 13.77 -17.40
C ASP A 307 9.82 13.46 -16.48
N VAL A 308 9.44 12.19 -16.43
CA VAL A 308 8.38 11.67 -15.56
C VAL A 308 9.02 10.58 -14.68
N PRO A 309 9.62 10.97 -13.53
CA PRO A 309 10.55 10.12 -12.79
C PRO A 309 9.89 8.91 -12.14
N SER A 310 8.65 9.02 -11.63
CA SER A 310 8.00 7.90 -10.95
C SER A 310 7.18 7.02 -11.91
N SER A 311 6.99 5.75 -11.55
CA SER A 311 6.11 4.83 -12.28
C SER A 311 4.62 5.18 -12.12
N GLY A 312 4.28 5.86 -11.03
CA GLY A 312 2.90 6.11 -10.62
C GLY A 312 2.29 4.97 -9.80
N ASP A 313 3.07 3.92 -9.50
CA ASP A 313 2.60 2.81 -8.66
C ASP A 313 2.47 3.24 -7.19
N PRO A 314 1.28 3.06 -6.56
CA PRO A 314 1.09 3.36 -5.14
C PRO A 314 2.04 2.60 -4.21
N ILE A 315 2.49 1.40 -4.57
CA ILE A 315 3.41 0.59 -3.76
C ILE A 315 4.80 1.25 -3.72
N GLU A 316 5.30 1.68 -4.89
CA GLU A 316 6.58 2.38 -4.98
C GLU A 316 6.53 3.74 -4.29
N TRP A 317 5.42 4.46 -4.46
CA TRP A 317 5.21 5.74 -3.79
C TRP A 317 5.21 5.62 -2.26
N GLU A 318 4.63 4.55 -1.69
CA GLU A 318 4.68 4.29 -0.25
C GLU A 318 6.07 3.91 0.23
N ALA A 319 6.83 3.16 -0.56
CA ALA A 319 8.18 2.73 -0.19
C ALA A 319 9.20 3.89 -0.19
N GLY A 320 8.93 4.99 -0.92
CA GLY A 320 9.77 6.19 -0.97
C GLY A 320 9.45 7.24 0.11
N ARG A 321 8.53 6.95 1.04
CA ARG A 321 8.12 7.82 2.14
C ARG A 321 8.57 7.29 3.48
#